data_5b9e42a9f6eaff83de25196972c0cb49
#
_entry.id   5b9e42a9f6eaff83de25196972c0cb49
#
_cell.length_a   1.000
_cell.length_b   1.000
_cell.length_c   1.000
_cell.angle_alpha   90.00
_cell.angle_beta   90.00
_cell.angle_gamma   90.00
#
_symmetry.space_group_name_H-M   'P 1'
#
loop_
_entity.id
_entity.type
_entity.pdbx_description
1 polymer ?
#
loop_
_entity_poly.entity_id
_entity_poly.type
_entity_poly.pdbx_seq_one_letter_code
_entity_poly.pdbx_strand_id
1 'polypeptide(L)'
;MYHNKKIGIFISHIMGFYQKNVCQGIIDKALEYGYTAEIFASMDGENLGDYSLGEESILTLPNFDDLSGVIFASETYPNEQLKDQIYSLLKEKCHCPIIEIAVYKQQFPSVSLENNHPFFDITEHLITEHHYKNICYFGCADESFFSDAREKFYRDALKKHGIAPNAHSIYTRSEERR
;
A
#
# COMPACT_ATOMS: atom_id res chain seq x y z
N MET A 1 12.97 -30.77 -17.76
CA MET A 1 12.02 -29.65 -17.91
C MET A 1 12.37 -28.62 -16.85
N TYR A 2 12.85 -27.47 -17.24
CA TYR A 2 12.99 -26.35 -16.29
C TYR A 2 11.57 -25.87 -15.98
N HIS A 3 11.04 -26.21 -14.82
CA HIS A 3 9.86 -25.51 -14.32
C HIS A 3 10.28 -24.07 -14.10
N ASN A 4 9.84 -23.18 -14.99
CA ASN A 4 9.96 -21.75 -14.77
C ASN A 4 9.19 -21.43 -13.48
N LYS A 5 9.94 -21.13 -12.43
CA LYS A 5 9.35 -20.67 -11.18
C LYS A 5 8.78 -19.29 -11.40
N LYS A 6 7.48 -19.13 -11.21
CA LYS A 6 6.76 -17.89 -11.47
C LYS A 6 6.21 -17.29 -10.18
N ILE A 7 6.33 -15.97 -10.06
CA ILE A 7 5.69 -15.19 -8.99
C ILE A 7 4.58 -14.35 -9.62
N GLY A 8 3.36 -14.53 -9.16
CA GLY A 8 2.22 -13.67 -9.54
C GLY A 8 2.19 -12.40 -8.70
N ILE A 9 2.07 -11.24 -9.34
CA ILE A 9 1.94 -9.93 -8.67
C ILE A 9 0.56 -9.38 -8.98
N PHE A 10 -0.28 -9.23 -7.94
CA PHE A 10 -1.60 -8.61 -8.04
C PHE A 10 -1.51 -7.19 -7.50
N ILE A 11 -1.74 -6.21 -8.37
CA ILE A 11 -1.57 -4.79 -8.05
C ILE A 11 -2.53 -3.93 -8.86
N SER A 12 -3.06 -2.86 -8.27
CA SER A 12 -3.85 -1.86 -8.98
C SER A 12 -2.99 -0.65 -9.34
N HIS A 13 -3.44 0.17 -10.29
CA HIS A 13 -2.80 1.45 -10.62
C HIS A 13 -1.33 1.32 -11.07
N ILE A 14 -1.04 0.35 -11.92
CA ILE A 14 0.35 0.02 -12.32
C ILE A 14 1.14 1.22 -12.86
N MET A 15 0.45 2.25 -13.36
CA MET A 15 1.10 3.48 -13.85
C MET A 15 1.54 4.43 -12.73
N GLY A 16 1.11 4.20 -11.50
CA GLY A 16 1.51 4.99 -10.33
C GLY A 16 3.01 4.84 -10.02
N PHE A 17 3.62 5.92 -9.52
CA PHE A 17 5.06 5.91 -9.19
C PHE A 17 5.41 4.87 -8.12
N TYR A 18 4.59 4.78 -7.06
CA TYR A 18 4.77 3.79 -6.00
C TYR A 18 4.68 2.37 -6.55
N GLN A 19 3.62 2.06 -7.27
CA GLN A 19 3.34 0.73 -7.82
C GLN A 19 4.44 0.27 -8.78
N LYS A 20 4.92 1.16 -9.65
CA LYS A 20 6.05 0.85 -10.56
C LYS A 20 7.30 0.47 -9.79
N ASN A 21 7.65 1.22 -8.75
CA ASN A 21 8.85 0.93 -7.97
C ASN A 21 8.71 -0.37 -7.17
N VAL A 22 7.54 -0.64 -6.61
CA VAL A 22 7.24 -1.91 -5.94
C VAL A 22 7.38 -3.08 -6.91
N CYS A 23 6.74 -3.00 -8.08
CA CYS A 23 6.85 -4.05 -9.10
C CYS A 23 8.30 -4.24 -9.55
N GLN A 24 9.04 -3.16 -9.82
CA GLN A 24 10.44 -3.26 -10.24
C GLN A 24 11.29 -3.96 -9.19
N GLY A 25 11.14 -3.59 -7.90
CA GLY A 25 11.88 -4.26 -6.82
C GLY A 25 11.55 -5.75 -6.71
N ILE A 26 10.28 -6.12 -6.89
CA ILE A 26 9.87 -7.53 -6.90
C ILE A 26 10.47 -8.27 -8.10
N ILE A 27 10.40 -7.69 -9.30
CA ILE A 27 10.94 -8.28 -10.53
C ILE A 27 12.44 -8.51 -10.39
N ASP A 28 13.19 -7.49 -9.98
CA ASP A 28 14.64 -7.58 -9.83
C ASP A 28 15.02 -8.69 -8.86
N LYS A 29 14.30 -8.76 -7.73
CA LYS A 29 14.55 -9.78 -6.72
C LYS A 29 14.13 -11.18 -7.17
N ALA A 30 13.01 -11.30 -7.84
CA ALA A 30 12.55 -12.56 -8.41
C ALA A 30 13.58 -13.12 -9.42
N LEU A 31 14.09 -12.28 -10.32
CA LEU A 31 15.11 -12.65 -11.28
C LEU A 31 16.43 -13.10 -10.62
N GLU A 32 16.87 -12.41 -9.57
CA GLU A 32 18.05 -12.77 -8.78
C GLU A 32 17.95 -14.21 -8.24
N TYR A 33 16.74 -14.64 -7.85
CA TYR A 33 16.47 -15.99 -7.34
C TYR A 33 16.03 -17.00 -8.42
N GLY A 34 16.09 -16.62 -9.69
CA GLY A 34 15.75 -17.49 -10.81
C GLY A 34 14.24 -17.69 -11.00
N TYR A 35 13.43 -16.73 -10.55
CA TYR A 35 11.99 -16.68 -10.82
C TYR A 35 11.69 -15.67 -11.92
N THR A 36 10.59 -15.89 -12.64
CA THR A 36 9.96 -14.87 -13.48
C THR A 36 8.78 -14.25 -12.74
N ALA A 37 8.50 -12.96 -12.97
CA ALA A 37 7.33 -12.29 -12.41
C ALA A 37 6.26 -12.10 -13.50
N GLU A 38 5.02 -12.46 -13.16
CA GLU A 38 3.83 -12.19 -13.97
C GLU A 38 2.98 -11.16 -13.24
N ILE A 39 2.69 -10.03 -13.90
CA ILE A 39 1.96 -8.91 -13.29
C ILE A 39 0.50 -8.96 -13.75
N PHE A 40 -0.41 -9.05 -12.81
CA PHE A 40 -1.86 -8.97 -12.99
C PHE A 40 -2.31 -7.63 -12.43
N ALA A 41 -2.40 -6.63 -13.32
CA ALA A 41 -2.60 -5.26 -12.92
C ALA A 41 -3.79 -4.61 -13.60
N SER A 42 -4.58 -3.85 -12.83
CA SER A 42 -5.47 -2.86 -13.41
C SER A 42 -4.72 -1.58 -13.77
N MET A 43 -5.16 -0.92 -14.82
CA MET A 43 -4.52 0.33 -15.29
C MET A 43 -5.00 1.53 -14.49
N ASP A 44 -6.28 1.53 -14.12
CA ASP A 44 -6.88 2.66 -13.41
C ASP A 44 -7.90 2.16 -12.38
N GLY A 45 -7.79 2.63 -11.14
CA GLY A 45 -8.57 2.10 -10.02
C GLY A 45 -9.88 2.82 -9.75
N GLU A 46 -10.20 3.94 -10.43
CA GLU A 46 -11.34 4.76 -10.07
C GLU A 46 -12.30 5.02 -11.24
N ASN A 47 -13.55 4.53 -11.09
CA ASN A 47 -14.74 5.00 -11.81
C ASN A 47 -14.76 4.91 -13.34
N LEU A 48 -14.25 3.85 -13.93
CA LEU A 48 -14.28 3.65 -15.38
C LEU A 48 -15.61 3.02 -15.90
N GLY A 49 -16.64 2.89 -15.07
CA GLY A 49 -17.91 2.29 -15.48
C GLY A 49 -17.74 0.88 -16.05
N ASP A 50 -18.21 0.64 -17.27
CA ASP A 50 -18.14 -0.68 -17.92
C ASP A 50 -16.68 -1.17 -18.19
N TYR A 51 -15.70 -0.26 -18.22
CA TYR A 51 -14.29 -0.61 -18.37
C TYR A 51 -13.74 -1.30 -17.13
N SER A 52 -14.21 -0.97 -15.93
CA SER A 52 -13.78 -1.61 -14.69
C SER A 52 -14.09 -3.11 -14.66
N LEU A 53 -15.24 -3.51 -15.22
CA LEU A 53 -15.62 -4.93 -15.35
C LEU A 53 -14.65 -5.69 -16.26
N GLY A 54 -14.17 -5.06 -17.34
CA GLY A 54 -13.15 -5.62 -18.22
C GLY A 54 -11.80 -5.79 -17.53
N GLU A 55 -11.39 -4.82 -16.72
CA GLU A 55 -10.14 -4.88 -15.97
C GLU A 55 -10.16 -5.92 -14.84
N GLU A 56 -11.30 -6.08 -14.17
CA GLU A 56 -11.48 -7.13 -13.16
C GLU A 56 -11.27 -8.54 -13.74
N SER A 57 -11.56 -8.74 -15.02
CA SER A 57 -11.35 -10.02 -15.68
C SER A 57 -9.86 -10.44 -15.76
N ILE A 58 -8.92 -9.48 -15.69
CA ILE A 58 -7.47 -9.75 -15.62
C ILE A 58 -7.13 -10.61 -14.41
N LEU A 59 -7.84 -10.44 -13.31
CA LEU A 59 -7.62 -11.18 -12.07
C LEU A 59 -7.97 -12.67 -12.18
N THR A 60 -8.75 -13.05 -13.19
CA THR A 60 -9.14 -14.43 -13.47
C THR A 60 -8.26 -15.13 -14.50
N LEU A 61 -7.35 -14.39 -15.15
CA LEU A 61 -6.45 -14.94 -16.18
C LEU A 61 -5.31 -15.82 -15.66
N PRO A 62 -4.82 -15.66 -14.40
CA PRO A 62 -3.71 -16.47 -13.93
C PRO A 62 -4.02 -17.97 -13.96
N ASN A 63 -3.07 -18.76 -14.48
CA ASN A 63 -3.05 -20.17 -14.16
C ASN A 63 -2.36 -20.33 -12.80
N PHE A 64 -3.16 -20.41 -11.73
CA PHE A 64 -2.65 -20.48 -10.35
C PHE A 64 -1.77 -21.71 -10.09
N ASP A 65 -1.96 -22.81 -10.83
CA ASP A 65 -1.15 -24.02 -10.69
C ASP A 65 0.29 -23.84 -11.21
N ASP A 66 0.53 -22.85 -12.07
CA ASP A 66 1.86 -22.51 -12.58
C ASP A 66 2.62 -21.55 -11.65
N LEU A 67 1.96 -20.98 -10.65
CA LEU A 67 2.56 -20.03 -9.74
C LEU A 67 3.27 -20.73 -8.59
N SER A 68 4.47 -20.27 -8.28
CA SER A 68 5.27 -20.71 -7.13
C SER A 68 5.04 -19.83 -5.88
N GLY A 69 4.42 -18.67 -6.07
CA GLY A 69 4.07 -17.73 -5.03
C GLY A 69 3.28 -16.56 -5.58
N VAL A 70 2.54 -15.89 -4.71
CA VAL A 70 1.75 -14.70 -5.04
C VAL A 70 2.14 -13.54 -4.11
N ILE A 71 2.29 -12.36 -4.70
CA ILE A 71 2.41 -11.10 -3.98
C ILE A 71 1.17 -10.28 -4.28
N PHE A 72 0.43 -9.93 -3.23
CA PHE A 72 -0.81 -9.16 -3.33
C PHE A 72 -0.63 -7.78 -2.69
N ALA A 73 -0.57 -6.73 -3.51
CA ALA A 73 -0.51 -5.34 -3.05
C ALA A 73 -1.93 -4.83 -2.76
N SER A 74 -2.56 -5.37 -1.71
CA SER A 74 -3.99 -5.19 -1.43
C SER A 74 -4.39 -3.73 -1.16
N GLU A 75 -3.51 -2.91 -0.62
CA GLU A 75 -3.80 -1.49 -0.35
C GLU A 75 -3.80 -0.62 -1.61
N THR A 76 -3.32 -1.15 -2.76
CA THR A 76 -3.41 -0.43 -4.03
C THR A 76 -4.81 -0.49 -4.65
N TYR A 77 -5.69 -1.32 -4.11
CA TYR A 77 -7.07 -1.47 -4.56
C TYR A 77 -8.00 -0.58 -3.72
N PRO A 78 -8.53 0.51 -4.26
CA PRO A 78 -9.39 1.44 -3.51
C PRO A 78 -10.78 0.87 -3.24
N ASN A 79 -11.25 -0.08 -4.06
CA ASN A 79 -12.55 -0.71 -3.92
C ASN A 79 -12.48 -1.91 -2.98
N GLU A 80 -13.09 -1.79 -1.79
CA GLU A 80 -13.11 -2.88 -0.79
C GLU A 80 -13.82 -4.14 -1.30
N GLN A 81 -14.89 -3.98 -2.10
CA GLN A 81 -15.62 -5.13 -2.65
C GLN A 81 -14.75 -5.93 -3.63
N LEU A 82 -14.01 -5.24 -4.51
CA LEU A 82 -13.05 -5.87 -5.41
C LEU A 82 -11.92 -6.56 -4.63
N LYS A 83 -11.43 -5.91 -3.59
CA LYS A 83 -10.42 -6.47 -2.71
C LYS A 83 -10.89 -7.77 -2.05
N ASP A 84 -12.12 -7.81 -1.55
CA ASP A 84 -12.73 -9.01 -0.95
C ASP A 84 -12.90 -10.13 -1.98
N GLN A 85 -13.23 -9.79 -3.22
CA GLN A 85 -13.30 -10.76 -4.34
C GLN A 85 -11.92 -11.36 -4.62
N ILE A 86 -10.86 -10.53 -4.64
CA ILE A 86 -9.48 -11.01 -4.83
C ILE A 86 -9.05 -11.93 -3.68
N TYR A 87 -9.34 -11.56 -2.42
CA TYR A 87 -9.08 -12.43 -1.29
C TYR A 87 -9.76 -13.78 -1.43
N SER A 88 -11.02 -13.79 -1.84
CA SER A 88 -11.80 -15.01 -2.04
C SER A 88 -11.21 -15.86 -3.17
N LEU A 89 -10.87 -15.23 -4.29
CA LEU A 89 -10.25 -15.88 -5.44
C LEU A 89 -8.89 -16.50 -5.07
N LEU A 90 -8.03 -15.74 -4.39
CA LEU A 90 -6.72 -16.24 -3.97
C LEU A 90 -6.83 -17.40 -2.98
N LYS A 91 -7.77 -17.36 -2.03
CA LYS A 91 -8.01 -18.46 -1.10
C LYS A 91 -8.54 -19.74 -1.78
N GLU A 92 -9.37 -19.55 -2.81
CA GLU A 92 -9.99 -20.69 -3.52
C GLU A 92 -9.04 -21.34 -4.53
N LYS A 93 -8.30 -20.53 -5.30
CA LYS A 93 -7.55 -20.99 -6.46
C LYS A 93 -6.05 -21.11 -6.24
N CYS A 94 -5.49 -20.36 -5.28
CA CYS A 94 -4.05 -20.33 -5.11
C CYS A 94 -3.60 -21.35 -4.06
N HIS A 95 -2.77 -22.30 -4.46
CA HIS A 95 -2.22 -23.35 -3.59
C HIS A 95 -0.75 -23.09 -3.21
N CYS A 96 -0.18 -22.00 -3.66
CA CYS A 96 1.18 -21.58 -3.31
C CYS A 96 1.17 -20.51 -2.19
N PRO A 97 2.32 -20.18 -1.57
CA PRO A 97 2.43 -19.12 -0.58
C PRO A 97 1.97 -17.77 -1.13
N ILE A 98 1.22 -17.02 -0.31
CA ILE A 98 0.74 -15.68 -0.61
C ILE A 98 1.33 -14.74 0.43
N ILE A 99 1.88 -13.60 -0.02
CA ILE A 99 2.36 -12.50 0.81
C ILE A 99 1.61 -11.22 0.42
N GLU A 100 1.16 -10.47 1.40
CA GLU A 100 0.59 -9.13 1.20
C GLU A 100 1.64 -8.05 1.39
N ILE A 101 1.52 -6.93 0.65
CA ILE A 101 2.35 -5.74 0.84
C ILE A 101 1.49 -4.64 1.45
N ALA A 102 2.03 -4.07 2.55
CA ALA A 102 1.59 -2.83 3.17
C ALA A 102 0.14 -2.81 3.65
N VAL A 103 -0.26 -3.70 4.57
CA VAL A 103 -1.66 -3.93 4.90
C VAL A 103 -2.00 -3.79 6.37
N TYR A 104 -3.19 -3.23 6.64
CA TYR A 104 -3.80 -3.18 7.98
C TYR A 104 -4.74 -4.34 8.29
N LYS A 105 -5.61 -4.72 7.34
CA LYS A 105 -6.54 -5.83 7.49
C LYS A 105 -5.99 -7.02 6.73
N GLN A 106 -5.04 -7.71 7.34
CA GLN A 106 -4.34 -8.83 6.71
C GLN A 106 -5.21 -10.08 6.70
N GLN A 107 -5.29 -10.72 5.55
CA GLN A 107 -5.83 -12.07 5.45
C GLN A 107 -4.76 -13.12 5.12
N PHE A 108 -3.56 -12.66 4.75
CA PHE A 108 -2.36 -13.47 4.51
C PHE A 108 -1.17 -12.89 5.28
N PRO A 109 -0.06 -13.62 5.44
CA PRO A 109 1.19 -13.06 5.94
C PRO A 109 1.60 -11.82 5.14
N SER A 110 2.06 -10.78 5.82
CA SER A 110 2.32 -9.50 5.15
C SER A 110 3.71 -8.94 5.43
N VAL A 111 4.14 -8.10 4.49
CA VAL A 111 5.29 -7.21 4.61
C VAL A 111 4.76 -5.78 4.55
N SER A 112 5.04 -5.00 5.59
CA SER A 112 4.68 -3.59 5.65
C SER A 112 5.91 -2.74 5.98
N LEU A 113 5.90 -1.49 5.52
CA LEU A 113 6.84 -0.51 6.04
C LEU A 113 6.41 -0.15 7.46
N GLU A 114 7.37 -0.10 8.38
CA GLU A 114 7.12 0.43 9.71
C GLU A 114 6.95 1.95 9.61
N ASN A 115 5.71 2.40 9.41
CA ASN A 115 5.38 3.81 9.24
C ASN A 115 5.13 4.55 10.56
N ASN A 116 5.27 3.86 11.69
CA ASN A 116 4.79 4.37 12.95
C ASN A 116 5.73 5.40 13.60
N HIS A 117 7.04 5.20 13.48
CA HIS A 117 8.03 6.06 14.11
C HIS A 117 8.48 7.29 13.30
N PRO A 118 8.56 7.30 11.97
CA PRO A 118 9.16 8.42 11.24
C PRO A 118 8.49 9.78 11.48
N PHE A 119 7.17 9.83 11.68
CA PHE A 119 6.47 11.09 11.98
C PHE A 119 6.74 11.59 13.39
N PHE A 120 6.89 10.69 14.33
CA PHE A 120 7.34 11.05 15.68
C PHE A 120 8.79 11.55 15.61
N ASP A 121 9.68 10.80 14.99
CA ASP A 121 11.12 11.07 14.94
C ASP A 121 11.43 12.39 14.22
N ILE A 122 10.78 12.65 13.08
CA ILE A 122 10.98 13.92 12.36
C ILE A 122 10.44 15.13 13.15
N THR A 123 9.31 14.96 13.84
CA THR A 123 8.75 16.02 14.68
C THR A 123 9.66 16.26 15.88
N GLU A 124 10.14 15.21 16.52
CA GLU A 124 11.10 15.31 17.61
C GLU A 124 12.39 15.97 17.17
N HIS A 125 12.94 15.59 16.01
CA HIS A 125 14.12 16.22 15.44
C HIS A 125 13.93 17.74 15.22
N LEU A 126 12.78 18.15 14.69
CA LEU A 126 12.48 19.58 14.52
C LEU A 126 12.46 20.33 15.85
N ILE A 127 12.03 19.68 16.92
CA ILE A 127 11.99 20.27 18.27
C ILE A 127 13.39 20.31 18.91
N THR A 128 14.11 19.18 18.88
CA THR A 128 15.37 19.03 19.64
C THR A 128 16.54 19.67 18.94
N GLU A 129 16.70 19.46 17.63
CA GLU A 129 17.84 19.93 16.86
C GLU A 129 17.63 21.36 16.34
N HIS A 130 16.41 21.69 15.93
CA HIS A 130 16.11 23.00 15.36
C HIS A 130 15.41 23.97 16.33
N HIS A 131 15.02 23.48 17.51
CA HIS A 131 14.36 24.26 18.56
C HIS A 131 13.06 24.94 18.12
N TYR A 132 12.38 24.35 17.11
CA TYR A 132 11.10 24.86 16.63
C TYR A 132 9.98 24.57 17.63
N LYS A 133 9.15 25.59 17.89
CA LYS A 133 7.98 25.49 18.76
C LYS A 133 6.66 25.59 18.00
N ASN A 134 6.71 26.11 16.78
CA ASN A 134 5.56 26.24 15.89
C ASN A 134 5.74 25.30 14.70
N ILE A 135 5.22 24.10 14.82
CA ILE A 135 5.29 23.06 13.81
C ILE A 135 3.88 22.79 13.32
N CYS A 136 3.68 22.75 11.99
CA CYS A 136 2.39 22.46 11.38
C CYS A 136 2.40 21.08 10.75
N TYR A 137 1.28 20.37 10.90
CA TYR A 137 1.01 19.11 10.25
C TYR A 137 0.00 19.30 9.11
N PHE A 138 0.35 18.81 7.93
CA PHE A 138 -0.56 18.78 6.79
C PHE A 138 -0.89 17.31 6.51
N GLY A 139 -2.14 16.92 6.76
CA GLY A 139 -2.68 15.60 6.53
C GLY A 139 -3.56 15.55 5.29
N CYS A 140 -3.82 14.33 4.79
CA CYS A 140 -4.87 14.08 3.82
C CYS A 140 -6.20 13.92 4.56
N ALA A 141 -7.31 14.28 3.89
CA ALA A 141 -8.66 14.07 4.42
C ALA A 141 -9.18 12.64 4.17
N ASP A 142 -8.36 11.79 3.56
CA ASP A 142 -8.70 10.38 3.45
C ASP A 142 -8.72 9.79 4.86
N GLU A 143 -9.83 9.14 5.20
CA GLU A 143 -10.01 8.39 6.45
C GLU A 143 -9.10 7.13 6.47
N SER A 144 -7.89 7.24 5.88
CA SER A 144 -6.95 6.15 5.91
C SER A 144 -6.32 6.06 7.30
N PHE A 145 -6.19 4.87 7.80
CA PHE A 145 -5.49 4.58 9.06
C PHE A 145 -4.08 5.21 9.09
N PHE A 146 -3.43 5.37 7.94
CA PHE A 146 -2.13 6.02 7.85
C PHE A 146 -2.20 7.50 8.20
N SER A 147 -3.26 8.20 7.79
CA SER A 147 -3.47 9.60 8.12
C SER A 147 -3.61 9.78 9.63
N ASP A 148 -4.47 8.98 10.26
CA ASP A 148 -4.72 9.04 11.70
C ASP A 148 -3.48 8.69 12.53
N ALA A 149 -2.76 7.63 12.13
CA ALA A 149 -1.55 7.22 12.80
C ALA A 149 -0.45 8.30 12.72
N ARG A 150 -0.25 8.91 11.56
CA ARG A 150 0.74 9.98 11.35
C ARG A 150 0.43 11.21 12.19
N GLU A 151 -0.83 11.65 12.21
CA GLU A 151 -1.26 12.77 13.05
C GLU A 151 -1.05 12.46 14.53
N LYS A 152 -1.40 11.26 14.97
CA LYS A 152 -1.17 10.82 16.34
C LYS A 152 0.30 10.91 16.73
N PHE A 153 1.21 10.41 15.90
CA PHE A 153 2.66 10.46 16.18
C PHE A 153 3.20 11.89 16.24
N TYR A 154 2.73 12.75 15.35
CA TYR A 154 3.01 14.19 15.44
C TYR A 154 2.57 14.78 16.79
N ARG A 155 1.33 14.49 17.22
CA ARG A 155 0.80 14.97 18.52
C ARG A 155 1.57 14.39 19.70
N ASP A 156 1.94 13.13 19.66
CA ASP A 156 2.69 12.45 20.71
C ASP A 156 4.09 13.07 20.88
N ALA A 157 4.78 13.42 19.79
CA ALA A 157 6.06 14.10 19.85
C ALA A 157 5.93 15.50 20.47
N LEU A 158 4.94 16.30 20.05
CA LEU A 158 4.69 17.61 20.68
C LEU A 158 4.42 17.49 22.18
N LYS A 159 3.56 16.53 22.56
CA LYS A 159 3.20 16.27 23.96
C LYS A 159 4.41 15.89 24.81
N LYS A 160 5.31 15.05 24.27
CA LYS A 160 6.55 14.64 24.94
C LYS A 160 7.40 15.85 25.33
N HIS A 161 7.40 16.89 24.50
CA HIS A 161 8.18 18.10 24.71
C HIS A 161 7.38 19.26 25.32
N GLY A 162 6.16 19.00 25.82
CA GLY A 162 5.32 20.01 26.47
C GLY A 162 4.82 21.12 25.55
N ILE A 163 4.80 20.86 24.23
CA ILE A 163 4.31 21.81 23.23
C ILE A 163 2.84 21.49 22.96
N ALA A 164 1.94 22.44 23.28
CA ALA A 164 0.52 22.30 22.94
C ALA A 164 0.33 22.58 21.44
N PRO A 165 -0.32 21.66 20.69
CA PRO A 165 -0.70 21.97 19.31
C PRO A 165 -1.67 23.16 19.32
N ASN A 166 -1.36 24.16 18.56
CA ASN A 166 -2.23 25.31 18.39
C ASN A 166 -3.42 24.93 17.47
N ALA A 167 -4.54 25.64 17.60
CA ALA A 167 -5.76 25.34 16.81
C ALA A 167 -5.55 25.41 15.28
N HIS A 168 -4.47 26.05 14.83
CA HIS A 168 -4.10 26.21 13.43
C HIS A 168 -2.83 25.44 13.06
N SER A 169 -2.44 24.43 13.84
CA SER A 169 -1.24 23.62 13.54
C SER A 169 -1.54 22.33 12.80
N ILE A 170 -2.80 22.00 12.61
CA ILE A 170 -3.24 20.79 11.89
C ILE A 170 -4.18 21.22 10.77
N TYR A 171 -3.77 20.90 9.56
CA TYR A 171 -4.52 21.15 8.35
C TYR A 171 -4.78 19.81 7.67
N THR A 172 -6.04 19.51 7.40
CA THR A 172 -6.45 18.40 6.55
C THR A 172 -6.98 18.98 5.25
N ARG A 173 -6.41 18.54 4.14
CA ARG A 173 -6.90 18.91 2.81
C ARG A 173 -8.04 17.97 2.47
N SER A 174 -9.27 18.48 2.39
CA SER A 174 -10.33 17.82 1.66
C SER A 174 -9.97 17.88 0.17
N GLU A 175 -9.79 16.75 -0.48
CA GLU A 175 -9.71 16.73 -1.93
C GLU A 175 -11.11 17.03 -2.47
N GLU A 176 -11.46 18.30 -2.58
CA GLU A 176 -12.49 18.71 -3.52
C GLU A 176 -11.91 18.46 -4.91
N ARG A 177 -12.31 17.35 -5.51
CA ARG A 177 -12.09 17.11 -6.92
C ARG A 177 -12.86 18.18 -7.70
N ARG A 178 -12.14 19.04 -8.38
CA ARG A 178 -12.69 19.88 -9.44
C ARG A 178 -12.64 19.15 -10.77
#